data_88ceb5a72e09cdc88127f32695dfe42c
#
_entry.id   88ceb5a72e09cdc88127f32695dfe42c
#
_cell.length_a   1.000
_cell.length_b   1.000
_cell.length_c   1.000
_cell.angle_alpha   90.00
_cell.angle_beta   90.00
_cell.angle_gamma   90.00
#
_symmetry.space_group_name_H-M   'P 1'
#
loop_
_entity.id
_entity.type
_entity.pdbx_description
1 polymer ?
#
loop_
_entity_poly.entity_id
_entity_poly.type
_entity_poly.pdbx_seq_one_letter_code
_entity_poly.pdbx_strand_id
1 'polypeptide(L)'
;MHTQPVLTLLTRAYCHLCDDMRVALGPLAARFGATVSELDVDADAALEERYGERIPVLLLGSPVDGVELCHYSLDSAAVHRALAAQANGN
;
A
#
# COMPACT_ATOMS: atom_id res chain seq x y z
N MET A 1 0.17 -8.81 22.52
CA MET A 1 0.54 -7.51 21.94
C MET A 1 0.18 -7.48 20.48
N HIS A 2 -0.46 -6.43 20.07
CA HIS A 2 -0.86 -6.29 18.67
C HIS A 2 0.21 -5.52 17.90
N THR A 3 0.65 -6.11 16.82
CA THR A 3 1.53 -5.40 15.90
C THR A 3 0.66 -4.65 14.91
N GLN A 4 0.89 -3.36 14.76
CA GLN A 4 0.15 -2.57 13.80
C GLN A 4 0.53 -3.01 12.39
N PRO A 5 -0.46 -3.22 11.51
CA PRO A 5 -0.14 -3.52 10.11
C PRO A 5 0.61 -2.36 9.47
N VAL A 6 1.56 -2.67 8.62
CA VAL A 6 2.31 -1.69 7.86
C VAL A 6 1.97 -1.86 6.39
N LEU A 7 1.58 -0.78 5.76
CA LEU A 7 1.32 -0.73 4.33
C LEU A 7 2.34 0.21 3.69
N THR A 8 2.78 -0.13 2.50
CA THR A 8 3.64 0.74 1.70
C THR A 8 2.90 1.10 0.42
N LEU A 9 2.70 2.39 0.19
CA LEU A 9 2.07 2.90 -1.01
C LEU A 9 3.14 3.50 -1.90
N LEU A 10 3.34 2.89 -3.07
CA LEU A 10 4.29 3.38 -4.04
C LEU A 10 3.59 4.33 -4.98
N THR A 11 4.11 5.54 -5.07
CA THR A 11 3.50 6.62 -5.82
C THR A 11 4.49 7.29 -6.76
N ARG A 12 4.01 8.26 -7.49
CA ARG A 12 4.78 9.08 -8.40
C ARG A 12 4.19 10.49 -8.38
N ALA A 13 4.98 11.49 -8.66
CA ALA A 13 4.49 12.87 -8.77
C ALA A 13 3.48 12.98 -9.92
N TYR A 14 2.50 13.86 -9.77
CA TYR A 14 1.49 14.15 -10.80
C TYR A 14 0.69 12.91 -11.21
N CYS A 15 0.30 12.12 -10.23
CA CYS A 15 -0.39 10.86 -10.46
C CYS A 15 -1.80 10.91 -9.88
N HIS A 16 -2.81 11.05 -10.73
CA HIS A 16 -4.21 11.07 -10.28
C HIS A 16 -4.64 9.78 -9.62
N LEU A 17 -4.22 8.65 -10.17
CA LEU A 17 -4.57 7.35 -9.60
C LEU A 17 -3.93 7.17 -8.22
N CYS A 18 -2.75 7.76 -8.01
CA CYS A 18 -2.11 7.73 -6.69
C CYS A 18 -2.94 8.50 -5.67
N ASP A 19 -3.43 9.67 -6.07
CA ASP A 19 -4.31 10.49 -5.22
C ASP A 19 -5.59 9.73 -4.87
N ASP A 20 -6.20 9.11 -5.88
CA ASP A 20 -7.43 8.33 -5.68
C ASP A 20 -7.21 7.18 -4.71
N MET A 21 -6.12 6.45 -4.88
CA MET A 21 -5.82 5.33 -3.98
C MET A 21 -5.54 5.82 -2.57
N ARG A 22 -4.82 6.91 -2.43
CA ARG A 22 -4.53 7.48 -1.11
C ARG A 22 -5.83 7.83 -0.37
N VAL A 23 -6.76 8.47 -1.06
CA VAL A 23 -8.05 8.85 -0.48
C VAL A 23 -8.87 7.62 -0.12
N ALA A 24 -8.94 6.64 -1.01
CA ALA A 24 -9.72 5.42 -0.78
C ALA A 24 -9.13 4.57 0.35
N LEU A 25 -7.81 4.56 0.48
CA LEU A 25 -7.12 3.78 1.52
C LEU A 25 -7.32 4.34 2.92
N GLY A 26 -7.44 5.66 3.05
CA GLY A 26 -7.48 6.33 4.35
C GLY A 26 -8.43 5.71 5.36
N PRO A 27 -9.73 5.55 5.03
CA PRO A 27 -10.66 4.96 5.97
C PRO A 27 -10.33 3.52 6.37
N LEU A 28 -9.85 2.71 5.44
CA LEU A 28 -9.45 1.32 5.74
C LEU A 28 -8.25 1.28 6.66
N ALA A 29 -7.24 2.09 6.38
CA ALA A 29 -6.06 2.15 7.23
C ALA A 29 -6.43 2.59 8.64
N ALA A 30 -7.28 3.61 8.77
CA ALA A 30 -7.73 4.10 10.06
C ALA A 30 -8.50 3.03 10.83
N ARG A 31 -9.37 2.30 10.14
CA ARG A 31 -10.21 1.28 10.77
C ARG A 31 -9.36 0.17 11.42
N PHE A 32 -8.27 -0.21 10.77
CA PHE A 32 -7.42 -1.29 11.26
C PHE A 32 -6.17 -0.81 12.00
N GLY A 33 -6.02 0.49 12.19
CA GLY A 33 -4.83 1.04 12.83
C GLY A 33 -3.56 0.79 12.04
N ALA A 34 -3.68 0.74 10.72
CA ALA A 34 -2.53 0.48 9.86
C ALA A 34 -1.70 1.75 9.67
N THR A 35 -0.39 1.57 9.63
CA THR A 35 0.55 2.62 9.29
C THR A 35 0.80 2.59 7.78
N VAL A 36 0.70 3.72 7.13
CA VAL A 36 0.96 3.82 5.69
C VAL A 36 2.21 4.64 5.46
N SER A 37 3.22 4.00 4.84
CA SER A 37 4.41 4.69 4.36
C SER A 37 4.26 4.92 2.87
N GLU A 38 4.50 6.15 2.43
CA GLU A 38 4.39 6.48 1.01
C GLU A 38 5.78 6.74 0.46
N LEU A 39 6.12 6.09 -0.65
CA LEU A 39 7.42 6.20 -1.30
C LEU A 39 7.25 6.59 -2.76
N ASP A 40 8.11 7.49 -3.20
CA ASP A 40 8.16 7.92 -4.59
C ASP A 40 9.08 6.96 -5.36
N VAL A 41 8.52 6.22 -6.32
CA VAL A 41 9.31 5.24 -7.09
C VAL A 41 10.39 5.91 -7.91
N ASP A 42 10.20 7.17 -8.27
CA ASP A 42 11.21 7.88 -9.08
C ASP A 42 12.45 8.24 -8.26
N ALA A 43 12.37 8.14 -6.94
CA ALA A 43 13.52 8.37 -6.08
C ALA A 43 14.36 7.11 -5.84
N ASP A 44 13.93 5.95 -6.36
CA ASP A 44 14.62 4.69 -6.12
C ASP A 44 14.57 3.84 -7.39
N ALA A 45 15.71 3.68 -8.03
CA ALA A 45 15.81 2.99 -9.32
C ALA A 45 15.33 1.53 -9.26
N ALA A 46 15.58 0.85 -8.14
CA ALA A 46 15.16 -0.55 -7.99
C ALA A 46 13.63 -0.65 -7.90
N LEU A 47 12.99 0.27 -7.19
CA LEU A 47 11.54 0.31 -7.10
C LEU A 47 10.91 0.69 -8.44
N GLU A 48 11.49 1.65 -9.15
CA GLU A 48 11.00 2.03 -10.47
C GLU A 48 11.08 0.86 -11.44
N GLU A 49 12.17 0.13 -11.43
CA GLU A 49 12.34 -1.01 -12.31
C GLU A 49 11.30 -2.10 -12.04
N ARG A 50 11.05 -2.36 -10.76
CA ARG A 50 10.15 -3.44 -10.35
C ARG A 50 8.66 -3.06 -10.48
N TYR A 51 8.32 -1.82 -10.13
CA TYR A 51 6.93 -1.42 -9.97
C TYR A 51 6.50 -0.25 -10.85
N GLY A 52 7.41 0.41 -11.53
CA GLY A 52 7.14 1.70 -12.18
C GLY A 52 6.00 1.70 -13.18
N GLU A 53 5.71 0.56 -13.80
CA GLU A 53 4.65 0.45 -14.79
C GLU A 53 3.27 0.20 -14.18
N ARG A 54 3.20 -0.06 -12.86
CA ARG A 54 1.94 -0.40 -12.20
C ARG A 54 1.51 0.58 -11.12
N ILE A 55 2.11 1.77 -11.10
CA ILE A 55 1.86 2.78 -10.07
C ILE A 55 0.43 3.31 -10.19
N PRO A 56 -0.29 3.50 -9.05
CA PRO A 56 0.15 3.23 -7.68
C PRO A 56 0.12 1.74 -7.35
N VAL A 57 1.03 1.32 -6.48
CA VAL A 57 1.08 -0.06 -5.97
C VAL A 57 0.96 -0.01 -4.46
N LEU A 58 0.11 -0.86 -3.91
CA LEU A 58 -0.04 -1.00 -2.47
C LEU A 58 0.52 -2.33 -2.03
N LEU A 59 1.48 -2.27 -1.10
CA LEU A 59 2.13 -3.45 -0.55
C LEU A 59 1.74 -3.62 0.92
N LEU A 60 1.51 -4.86 1.32
CA LEU A 60 1.46 -5.20 2.74
C LEU A 60 2.88 -5.48 3.19
N GLY A 61 3.40 -4.67 4.10
CA GLY A 61 4.77 -4.79 4.57
C GLY A 61 5.69 -3.77 3.92
N SER A 62 6.98 -4.10 3.88
CA SER A 62 8.01 -3.20 3.38
C SER A 62 8.13 -3.27 1.86
N PRO A 63 8.81 -2.30 1.24
CA PRO A 63 9.03 -2.36 -0.21
C PRO A 63 10.00 -3.46 -0.64
N VAL A 64 10.75 -4.04 0.31
CA VAL A 64 11.72 -5.09 0.00
C VAL A 64 11.05 -6.45 -0.07
N ASP A 65 10.26 -6.78 0.94
CA ASP A 65 9.68 -8.12 1.07
C ASP A 65 8.16 -8.11 1.23
N GLY A 66 7.53 -6.97 0.98
CA GLY A 66 6.08 -6.84 1.06
C GLY A 66 5.36 -7.58 -0.05
N VAL A 67 4.09 -7.85 0.21
CA VAL A 67 3.20 -8.53 -0.74
C VAL A 67 2.32 -7.50 -1.42
N GLU A 68 2.32 -7.52 -2.74
CA GLU A 68 1.47 -6.61 -3.51
C GLU A 68 0.00 -6.96 -3.32
N LEU A 69 -0.80 -6.01 -2.86
CA LEU A 69 -2.23 -6.18 -2.65
C LEU A 69 -3.04 -5.73 -3.85
N CYS A 70 -2.63 -4.65 -4.48
CA CYS A 70 -3.32 -4.11 -5.66
C CYS A 70 -2.45 -3.07 -6.35
N HIS A 71 -2.85 -2.68 -7.54
CA HIS A 71 -2.19 -1.61 -8.30
C HIS A 71 -3.24 -0.90 -9.16
N TYR A 72 -2.91 0.30 -9.62
CA TYR A 72 -3.75 1.24 -10.37
C TYR A 72 -4.93 1.77 -9.55
N SER A 73 -5.73 0.92 -8.97
CA SER A 73 -6.86 1.32 -8.13
C SER A 73 -6.93 0.44 -6.90
N LEU A 74 -7.60 0.94 -5.86
CA LEU A 74 -7.70 0.20 -4.61
C LEU A 74 -8.67 -0.96 -4.76
N ASP A 75 -8.17 -2.17 -4.46
CA ASP A 75 -9.02 -3.34 -4.30
C ASP A 75 -9.41 -3.42 -2.83
N SER A 76 -10.53 -2.79 -2.47
CA SER A 76 -10.97 -2.69 -1.08
C SER A 76 -11.12 -4.05 -0.42
N ALA A 77 -11.64 -5.02 -1.14
CA ALA A 77 -11.87 -6.36 -0.58
C ALA A 77 -10.55 -7.04 -0.24
N ALA A 78 -9.57 -6.95 -1.15
CA ALA A 78 -8.25 -7.55 -0.92
C ALA A 78 -7.55 -6.88 0.26
N VAL A 79 -7.61 -5.55 0.33
CA VAL A 79 -6.98 -4.81 1.41
C VAL A 79 -7.65 -5.12 2.74
N HIS A 80 -8.98 -5.15 2.76
CA HIS A 80 -9.74 -5.49 3.96
C HIS A 80 -9.35 -6.88 4.46
N ARG A 81 -9.30 -7.87 3.57
CA ARG A 81 -8.92 -9.24 3.95
C ARG A 81 -7.52 -9.30 4.54
N ALA A 82 -6.58 -8.60 3.89
CA ALA A 82 -5.19 -8.59 4.36
C ALA A 82 -5.06 -7.95 5.74
N LEU A 83 -5.73 -6.81 5.95
CA LEU A 83 -5.66 -6.12 7.23
C LEU A 83 -6.39 -6.88 8.32
N ALA A 84 -7.53 -7.48 8.01
CA ALA A 84 -8.27 -8.30 8.97
C ALA A 84 -7.46 -9.53 9.39
N ALA A 85 -6.75 -10.15 8.46
CA ALA A 85 -5.90 -11.30 8.74
C ALA A 85 -4.74 -10.90 9.66
N GLN A 86 -4.15 -9.72 9.46
CA GLN A 86 -3.10 -9.21 10.33
C GLN A 86 -3.63 -8.94 11.75
N ALA A 87 -4.83 -8.37 11.85
CA ALA A 87 -5.44 -8.06 13.14
C ALA A 87 -5.75 -9.33 13.94
N ASN A 88 -6.13 -10.41 13.27
CA ASN A 88 -6.50 -11.68 13.90
C ASN A 88 -5.37 -12.70 13.93
N GLY A 89 -4.33 -12.44 13.21
CA GLY A 89 -3.34 -13.44 12.87
C GLY A 89 -2.21 -13.59 13.85
N ASN A 90 -2.23 -12.95 14.96
CA ASN A 90 -1.10 -13.06 15.91
C ASN A 90 0.18 -12.46 15.37
#